data_52f1d50c5732519308e88f37b87b36fb
#
_entry.id   52f1d50c5732519308e88f37b87b36fb
#
_cell.length_a   1.000
_cell.length_b   1.000
_cell.length_c   1.000
_cell.angle_alpha   90.00
_cell.angle_beta   90.00
_cell.angle_gamma   90.00
#
_symmetry.space_group_name_H-M   'P 1'
#
loop_
_entity.id
_entity.type
_entity.pdbx_description
1 polymer ?
#
loop_
_entity_poly.entity_id
_entity_poly.type
_entity_poly.pdbx_seq_one_letter_code
_entity_poly.pdbx_strand_id
1 'polypeptide(L)'
;KAVEIAIDEMDSENKKYKKWTGTMLEKFSAVGGKLNGHLSNRLSHNLNIRFDGVQSKSIINTVSKKLAISAGSACTSDLVEPSHVLLALGLSEDQAHNSIRIGCNRYNTDVEIDFAINEILNALESIAKIRI
;
A
#
# COMPACT_ATOMS: atom_id res chain seq x y z
N LYS A 1 -4.25 7.64 -29.21
CA LYS A 1 -3.63 8.77 -28.47
C LYS A 1 -3.27 8.43 -27.02
N ALA A 2 -4.16 7.81 -26.23
CA ALA A 2 -3.85 7.46 -24.81
C ALA A 2 -2.65 6.49 -24.70
N VAL A 3 -2.56 5.49 -25.58
CA VAL A 3 -1.46 4.53 -25.62
C VAL A 3 -0.14 5.21 -26.00
N GLU A 4 -0.14 6.12 -26.96
CA GLU A 4 1.04 6.90 -27.36
C GLU A 4 1.60 7.70 -26.18
N ILE A 5 0.73 8.45 -25.48
CA ILE A 5 1.11 9.21 -24.29
C ILE A 5 1.67 8.28 -23.21
N ALA A 6 1.04 7.13 -22.98
CA ALA A 6 1.51 6.17 -21.98
C ALA A 6 2.89 5.60 -22.32
N ILE A 7 3.19 5.37 -23.60
CA ILE A 7 4.50 4.90 -24.06
C ILE A 7 5.55 6.00 -23.87
N ASP A 8 5.25 7.23 -24.29
CA ASP A 8 6.18 8.36 -24.25
C ASP A 8 6.56 8.75 -22.80
N GLU A 9 5.61 8.64 -21.87
CA GLU A 9 5.81 9.05 -20.48
C GLU A 9 6.25 7.89 -19.56
N MET A 10 6.16 6.64 -19.98
CA MET A 10 6.34 5.45 -19.16
C MET A 10 7.67 5.43 -18.37
N ASP A 11 8.78 5.79 -19.01
CA ASP A 11 10.09 5.74 -18.37
C ASP A 11 10.26 6.83 -17.31
N SER A 12 9.77 8.03 -17.56
CA SER A 12 9.81 9.15 -16.62
C SER A 12 8.91 8.88 -15.41
N GLU A 13 7.71 8.37 -15.65
CA GLU A 13 6.77 7.97 -14.62
C GLU A 13 7.32 6.83 -13.77
N ASN A 14 7.90 5.81 -14.37
CA ASN A 14 8.51 4.69 -13.64
C ASN A 14 9.64 5.14 -12.70
N LYS A 15 10.45 6.11 -13.10
CA LYS A 15 11.49 6.69 -12.22
C LYS A 15 10.85 7.38 -11.01
N LYS A 16 9.81 8.19 -11.24
CA LYS A 16 9.04 8.89 -10.22
C LYS A 16 8.39 7.91 -9.24
N TYR A 17 7.71 6.89 -9.76
CA TYR A 17 7.05 5.87 -8.93
C TYR A 17 8.05 5.04 -8.11
N LYS A 18 9.18 4.64 -8.68
CA LYS A 18 10.24 3.92 -7.95
C LYS A 18 10.79 4.74 -6.79
N LYS A 19 10.98 6.06 -6.97
CA LYS A 19 11.37 6.97 -5.88
C LYS A 19 10.33 6.92 -4.76
N TRP A 20 9.05 7.12 -5.07
CA TRP A 20 7.98 7.20 -4.10
C TRP A 20 7.75 5.88 -3.36
N THR A 21 7.61 4.78 -4.10
CA THR A 21 7.41 3.46 -3.47
C THR A 21 8.64 2.99 -2.71
N GLY A 22 9.84 3.39 -3.12
CA GLY A 22 11.08 3.17 -2.38
C GLY A 22 11.08 3.91 -1.04
N THR A 23 10.72 5.19 -1.02
CA THR A 23 10.59 5.99 0.21
C THR A 23 9.51 5.41 1.14
N MET A 24 8.35 5.05 0.60
CA MET A 24 7.28 4.39 1.37
C MET A 24 7.79 3.09 2.00
N LEU A 25 8.45 2.24 1.22
CA LEU A 25 8.95 0.95 1.68
C LEU A 25 9.98 1.13 2.80
N GLU A 26 10.92 2.06 2.66
CA GLU A 26 11.91 2.40 3.69
C GLU A 26 11.22 2.82 4.99
N LYS A 27 10.34 3.81 4.92
CA LYS A 27 9.63 4.37 6.09
C LYS A 27 8.75 3.32 6.78
N PHE A 28 8.00 2.54 6.02
CA PHE A 28 7.13 1.52 6.57
C PHE A 28 7.89 0.32 7.12
N SER A 29 9.01 -0.08 6.50
CA SER A 29 9.87 -1.14 7.01
C SER A 29 10.50 -0.79 8.36
N ALA A 30 10.82 0.48 8.60
CA ALA A 30 11.34 0.97 9.88
C ALA A 30 10.36 0.77 11.05
N VAL A 31 9.06 0.65 10.78
CA VAL A 31 8.00 0.37 11.77
C VAL A 31 7.43 -1.05 11.67
N GLY A 32 8.16 -1.97 11.07
CA GLY A 32 7.79 -3.39 10.97
C GLY A 32 6.95 -3.77 9.76
N GLY A 33 6.78 -2.86 8.80
CA GLY A 33 6.13 -3.15 7.53
C GLY A 33 6.94 -4.15 6.70
N LYS A 34 6.26 -5.12 6.08
CA LYS A 34 6.87 -6.15 5.23
C LYS A 34 6.27 -6.11 3.83
N LEU A 35 7.12 -5.97 2.83
CA LEU A 35 6.72 -5.99 1.42
C LEU A 35 6.10 -7.34 1.06
N ASN A 36 4.98 -7.33 0.35
CA ASN A 36 4.41 -8.51 -0.27
C ASN A 36 4.82 -8.57 -1.74
N GLY A 37 5.25 -9.74 -2.18
CA GLY A 37 5.75 -9.97 -3.52
C GLY A 37 7.24 -9.63 -3.70
N HIS A 38 7.68 -9.56 -4.95
CA HIS A 38 9.09 -9.39 -5.29
C HIS A 38 9.54 -7.91 -5.18
N LEU A 39 10.77 -7.68 -4.75
CA LEU A 39 11.29 -6.33 -4.55
C LEU A 39 11.44 -5.54 -5.86
N SER A 40 11.90 -6.18 -6.92
CA SER A 40 12.18 -5.53 -8.23
C SER A 40 11.19 -5.91 -9.33
N ASN A 41 10.72 -7.17 -9.39
CA ASN A 41 9.78 -7.63 -10.42
C ASN A 41 8.35 -7.30 -10.03
N ARG A 42 7.99 -6.02 -10.13
CA ARG A 42 6.70 -5.48 -9.72
C ARG A 42 6.37 -4.19 -10.47
N LEU A 43 5.10 -3.82 -10.47
CA LEU A 43 4.69 -2.51 -10.96
C LEU A 43 5.20 -1.42 -10.03
N SER A 44 5.92 -0.44 -10.56
CA SER A 44 6.57 0.60 -9.77
C SER A 44 5.59 1.52 -9.03
N HIS A 45 4.39 1.70 -9.55
CA HIS A 45 3.34 2.57 -9.00
C HIS A 45 2.47 1.91 -7.92
N ASN A 46 2.71 0.63 -7.59
CA ASN A 46 1.86 -0.13 -6.67
C ASN A 46 2.71 -0.72 -5.54
N LEU A 47 2.40 -0.38 -4.30
CA LEU A 47 3.02 -0.96 -3.10
C LEU A 47 1.98 -1.81 -2.37
N ASN A 48 2.26 -3.09 -2.20
CA ASN A 48 1.49 -3.96 -1.30
C ASN A 48 2.37 -4.30 -0.10
N ILE A 49 1.93 -3.90 1.09
CA ILE A 49 2.70 -4.03 2.32
C ILE A 49 1.81 -4.51 3.46
N ARG A 50 2.34 -5.36 4.34
CA ARG A 50 1.64 -5.84 5.52
C ARG A 50 2.31 -5.36 6.80
N PHE A 51 1.50 -5.23 7.84
CA PHE A 51 1.93 -4.95 9.20
C PHE A 51 1.42 -6.07 10.10
N ASP A 52 2.30 -7.01 10.44
CA ASP A 52 1.91 -8.22 11.18
C ASP A 52 1.20 -7.85 12.49
N GLY A 53 0.04 -8.47 12.72
CA GLY A 53 -0.81 -8.18 13.86
C GLY A 53 -1.67 -6.92 13.74
N VAL A 54 -1.60 -6.14 12.67
CA VAL A 54 -2.46 -4.96 12.44
C VAL A 54 -3.38 -5.21 11.26
N GLN A 55 -4.67 -5.32 11.50
CA GLN A 55 -5.63 -5.52 10.42
C GLN A 55 -5.68 -4.30 9.48
N SER A 56 -5.63 -4.55 8.19
CA SER A 56 -5.71 -3.49 7.15
C SER A 56 -6.95 -2.62 7.29
N LYS A 57 -8.09 -3.20 7.69
CA LYS A 57 -9.35 -2.49 7.94
C LYS A 57 -9.19 -1.39 9.00
N SER A 58 -8.41 -1.63 10.05
CA SER A 58 -8.15 -0.64 11.10
C SER A 58 -7.35 0.54 10.56
N ILE A 59 -6.31 0.27 9.75
CA ILE A 59 -5.51 1.33 9.11
C ILE A 59 -6.39 2.14 8.16
N ILE A 60 -7.12 1.45 7.25
CA ILE A 60 -7.97 2.09 6.24
C ILE A 60 -9.03 2.97 6.89
N ASN A 61 -9.74 2.47 7.90
CA ASN A 61 -10.76 3.24 8.61
C ASN A 61 -10.18 4.50 9.26
N THR A 62 -8.98 4.40 9.86
CA THR A 62 -8.34 5.55 10.51
C THR A 62 -7.97 6.64 9.50
N VAL A 63 -7.50 6.28 8.30
CA VAL A 63 -7.07 7.25 7.28
C VAL A 63 -8.15 7.61 6.25
N SER A 64 -9.33 6.96 6.27
CA SER A 64 -10.35 7.01 5.21
C SER A 64 -10.86 8.41 4.86
N LYS A 65 -10.81 9.36 5.81
CA LYS A 65 -11.21 10.76 5.56
C LYS A 65 -10.16 11.58 4.81
N LYS A 66 -8.93 11.05 4.70
CA LYS A 66 -7.76 11.75 4.15
C LYS A 66 -7.11 11.02 2.98
N LEU A 67 -7.15 9.68 2.99
CA LEU A 67 -6.50 8.84 1.99
C LEU A 67 -7.46 7.80 1.43
N ALA A 68 -7.35 7.55 0.12
CA ALA A 68 -7.99 6.45 -0.57
C ALA A 68 -6.96 5.32 -0.80
N ILE A 69 -6.88 4.38 0.13
CA ILE A 69 -6.08 3.16 0.02
C ILE A 69 -6.99 1.94 0.14
N SER A 70 -6.54 0.77 -0.28
CA SER A 70 -7.36 -0.44 -0.29
C SER A 70 -6.71 -1.58 0.47
N ALA A 71 -7.55 -2.47 1.02
CA ALA A 71 -7.12 -3.80 1.45
C ALA A 71 -6.80 -4.68 0.23
N GLY A 72 -6.13 -5.79 0.46
CA GLY A 72 -5.85 -6.78 -0.57
C GLY A 72 -7.10 -7.49 -1.13
N SER A 73 -8.23 -7.44 -0.42
CA SER A 73 -9.50 -8.06 -0.81
C SER A 73 -10.46 -7.04 -1.44
N ALA A 74 -11.16 -7.44 -2.51
CA ALA A 74 -12.27 -6.67 -3.05
C ALA A 74 -13.50 -6.89 -2.16
N CYS A 75 -14.03 -5.80 -1.58
CA CYS A 75 -15.26 -5.83 -0.80
C CYS A 75 -16.48 -6.01 -1.73
N THR A 76 -16.93 -7.23 -1.96
CA THR A 76 -18.20 -7.50 -2.65
C THR A 76 -19.20 -8.26 -1.80
N SER A 77 -18.86 -8.64 -0.56
CA SER A 77 -19.77 -9.34 0.36
C SER A 77 -19.40 -9.03 1.81
N ASP A 78 -20.35 -9.24 2.72
CA ASP A 78 -20.16 -9.13 4.18
C ASP A 78 -19.09 -10.10 4.75
N LEU A 79 -18.69 -11.09 3.96
CA LEU A 79 -17.57 -11.99 4.22
C LEU A 79 -16.31 -11.41 3.56
N VAL A 80 -15.40 -10.90 4.39
CA VAL A 80 -14.10 -10.39 3.95
C VAL A 80 -13.19 -11.60 3.68
N GLU A 81 -13.27 -12.15 2.46
CA GLU A 81 -12.33 -13.20 2.05
C GLU A 81 -10.91 -12.64 1.85
N PRO A 82 -9.87 -13.40 2.27
CA PRO A 82 -8.49 -12.99 2.03
C PRO A 82 -8.21 -12.95 0.52
N SER A 83 -7.35 -12.02 0.10
CA SER A 83 -6.97 -11.89 -1.31
C SER A 83 -6.34 -13.18 -1.85
N HIS A 84 -6.98 -13.81 -2.83
CA HIS A 84 -6.44 -15.00 -3.50
C HIS A 84 -5.05 -14.74 -4.12
N VAL A 85 -4.75 -13.50 -4.54
CA VAL A 85 -3.42 -13.12 -5.05
C VAL A 85 -2.38 -13.19 -3.93
N LEU A 86 -2.70 -12.70 -2.74
CA LEU A 86 -1.78 -12.75 -1.60
C LEU A 86 -1.58 -14.18 -1.08
N LEU A 87 -2.64 -14.99 -1.07
CA LEU A 87 -2.52 -16.42 -0.76
C LEU A 87 -1.65 -17.15 -1.78
N ALA A 88 -1.79 -16.84 -3.08
CA ALA A 88 -0.95 -17.41 -4.13
C ALA A 88 0.53 -16.98 -4.02
N LEU A 89 0.83 -15.85 -3.38
CA LEU A 89 2.19 -15.44 -3.02
C LEU A 89 2.73 -16.16 -1.79
N GLY A 90 1.97 -17.08 -1.19
CA GLY A 90 2.37 -17.87 -0.01
C GLY A 90 2.11 -17.18 1.33
N LEU A 91 1.31 -16.12 1.37
CA LEU A 91 0.91 -15.49 2.62
C LEU A 91 -0.19 -16.32 3.31
N SER A 92 -0.19 -16.33 4.64
CA SER A 92 -1.35 -16.84 5.40
C SER A 92 -2.54 -15.90 5.27
N GLU A 93 -3.74 -16.38 5.64
CA GLU A 93 -4.96 -15.55 5.67
C GLU A 93 -4.78 -14.32 6.56
N ASP A 94 -4.22 -14.48 7.75
CA ASP A 94 -3.91 -13.37 8.65
C ASP A 94 -2.97 -12.34 8.02
N GLN A 95 -1.93 -12.80 7.34
CA GLN A 95 -1.01 -11.91 6.64
C GLN A 95 -1.70 -11.17 5.48
N ALA A 96 -2.61 -11.84 4.76
CA ALA A 96 -3.40 -11.22 3.71
C ALA A 96 -4.35 -10.15 4.28
N HIS A 97 -4.99 -10.41 5.43
CA HIS A 97 -5.85 -9.45 6.12
C HIS A 97 -5.09 -8.26 6.73
N ASN A 98 -3.81 -8.44 7.02
CA ASN A 98 -2.92 -7.39 7.54
C ASN A 98 -2.23 -6.57 6.44
N SER A 99 -2.63 -6.76 5.19
CA SER A 99 -2.01 -6.16 4.00
C SER A 99 -2.83 -4.99 3.46
N ILE A 100 -2.16 -3.87 3.18
CA ILE A 100 -2.73 -2.72 2.47
C ILE A 100 -2.07 -2.58 1.10
N ARG A 101 -2.84 -2.03 0.15
CA ARG A 101 -2.36 -1.70 -1.19
C ARG A 101 -2.43 -0.19 -1.40
N ILE A 102 -1.30 0.39 -1.78
CA ILE A 102 -1.14 1.81 -2.06
C ILE A 102 -0.77 1.95 -3.53
N GLY A 103 -1.62 2.63 -4.29
CA GLY A 103 -1.36 2.95 -5.70
C GLY A 103 -1.04 4.43 -5.87
N CYS A 104 -0.02 4.72 -6.66
CA CYS A 104 0.34 6.08 -7.06
C CYS A 104 0.00 6.30 -8.54
N ASN A 105 -0.26 7.53 -8.93
CA ASN A 105 -0.51 7.89 -10.32
C ASN A 105 0.28 9.14 -10.73
N ARG A 106 0.24 9.48 -12.03
CA ARG A 106 0.99 10.61 -12.61
C ARG A 106 0.68 11.98 -12.00
N TYR A 107 -0.52 12.15 -11.44
CA TYR A 107 -0.97 13.42 -10.88
C TYR A 107 -0.58 13.59 -9.41
N ASN A 108 -0.09 12.53 -8.75
CA ASN A 108 0.41 12.69 -7.40
C ASN A 108 1.68 13.54 -7.36
N THR A 109 1.86 14.21 -6.24
CA THR A 109 3.02 15.07 -5.95
C THR A 109 3.86 14.49 -4.81
N ASP A 110 5.12 14.91 -4.69
CA ASP A 110 5.99 14.53 -3.57
C ASP A 110 5.33 14.87 -2.22
N VAL A 111 4.68 16.04 -2.13
CA VAL A 111 3.98 16.50 -0.90
C VAL A 111 2.82 15.57 -0.51
N GLU A 112 2.04 15.11 -1.49
CA GLU A 112 0.94 14.16 -1.22
C GLU A 112 1.46 12.80 -0.80
N ILE A 113 2.57 12.35 -1.34
CA ILE A 113 3.22 11.11 -0.94
C ILE A 113 3.75 11.20 0.49
N ASP A 114 4.43 12.28 0.84
CA ASP A 114 4.90 12.51 2.21
C ASP A 114 3.73 12.61 3.20
N PHE A 115 2.66 13.29 2.81
CA PHE A 115 1.43 13.35 3.59
C PHE A 115 0.84 11.94 3.82
N ALA A 116 0.72 11.13 2.76
CA ALA A 116 0.19 9.78 2.85
C ALA A 116 1.03 8.88 3.77
N ILE A 117 2.36 8.97 3.67
CA ILE A 117 3.28 8.25 4.55
C ILE A 117 3.02 8.62 6.01
N ASN A 118 2.97 9.91 6.33
CA ASN A 118 2.79 10.40 7.69
C ASN A 118 1.42 9.98 8.26
N GLU A 119 0.34 10.05 7.47
CA GLU A 119 -0.99 9.63 7.91
C GLU A 119 -1.05 8.13 8.23
N ILE A 120 -0.40 7.29 7.43
CA ILE A 120 -0.34 5.84 7.69
C ILE A 120 0.52 5.55 8.94
N LEU A 121 1.67 6.21 9.12
CA LEU A 121 2.52 6.04 10.30
C LEU A 121 1.77 6.46 11.57
N ASN A 122 1.08 7.60 11.56
CA ASN A 122 0.25 8.07 12.67
C ASN A 122 -0.89 7.11 13.00
N ALA A 123 -1.52 6.51 11.98
CA ALA A 123 -2.56 5.50 12.16
C ALA A 123 -2.00 4.25 12.87
N LEU A 124 -0.84 3.76 12.43
CA LEU A 124 -0.16 2.61 13.04
C LEU A 124 0.18 2.88 14.51
N GLU A 125 0.73 4.05 14.82
CA GLU A 125 1.03 4.46 16.19
C GLU A 125 -0.24 4.52 17.07
N SER A 126 -1.32 5.08 16.54
CA SER A 126 -2.59 5.20 17.25
C SER A 126 -3.20 3.82 17.54
N ILE A 127 -3.16 2.90 16.57
CA ILE A 127 -3.65 1.53 16.73
C ILE A 127 -2.80 0.76 17.77
N ALA A 128 -1.49 0.95 17.79
CA ALA A 128 -0.61 0.34 18.77
C ALA A 128 -0.93 0.80 20.20
N LYS A 129 -1.24 2.08 20.41
CA LYS A 129 -1.60 2.64 21.73
C LYS A 129 -2.93 2.12 22.29
N ILE A 130 -3.86 1.73 21.44
CA ILE A 130 -5.17 1.20 21.86
C ILE A 130 -5.05 -0.25 22.37
N ARG A 131 -3.98 -0.95 22.02
CA ARG A 131 -3.76 -2.36 22.36
C ARG A 131 -3.06 -2.60 23.71
N ILE A 132 -2.70 -1.52 24.41
CA ILE A 132 -2.11 -1.55 25.75
C ILE A 132 -3.20 -1.32 26.79
#